data_702245d70943e91399dd2ea259660a5d
#
_entry.id   702245d70943e91399dd2ea259660a5d
#
_cell.length_a   1.000
_cell.length_b   1.000
_cell.length_c   1.000
_cell.angle_alpha   90.00
_cell.angle_beta   90.00
_cell.angle_gamma   90.00
#
_symmetry.space_group_name_H-M   'P 1'
#
loop_
_entity.id
_entity.type
_entity.pdbx_description
1 polymer ?
#
loop_
_entity_poly.entity_id
_entity_poly.type
_entity_poly.pdbx_seq_one_letter_code
_entity_poly.pdbx_strand_id
1 'polypeptide(L)'
;AYLTETLYKSKVKRSVIVFSLLFYVIPAYHAAYSATMWKDVWFGGIVAVISSLIWRLLCKEKKFRLSVSEAILLFVFSLGMCLMRSNGLYAFVLLFIAALIVFLRRSKLTVAVMAAALAAAFVIKGPVYSAAGVKPVDNVESLSIPLQQISYVVKYSDDLTPEEKELVEQVIDIDKLRDSYQNSISDPIKNLIREKGNQNYITEHKSEYFRLWLDLGLRHPGKYVKAFINQTCGYWFPDVQYWVTSTSCLSDGFEIDGGPRTGVFTDFLMFYLNSYIETP
;
A
#
# COMPACT_ATOMS: atom_id res chain seq x y z
N ALA A 1 -20.47 5.12 -6.42
CA ALA A 1 -21.83 5.21 -5.87
C ALA A 1 -21.83 5.71 -4.41
N TYR A 2 -21.28 4.98 -3.44
CA TYR A 2 -21.35 5.35 -2.01
C TYR A 2 -20.70 6.69 -1.67
N LEU A 3 -19.52 6.99 -2.24
CA LEU A 3 -18.85 8.28 -2.09
C LEU A 3 -19.70 9.43 -2.65
N THR A 4 -20.24 9.25 -3.86
CA THR A 4 -21.10 10.26 -4.51
C THR A 4 -22.36 10.55 -3.71
N GLU A 5 -23.00 9.50 -3.19
CA GLU A 5 -24.15 9.62 -2.30
C GLU A 5 -23.78 10.37 -1.00
N THR A 6 -22.58 10.11 -0.47
CA THR A 6 -22.07 10.83 0.70
C THR A 6 -21.89 12.31 0.44
N LEU A 7 -21.27 12.68 -0.69
CA LEU A 7 -21.11 14.07 -1.11
C LEU A 7 -22.46 14.76 -1.31
N TYR A 8 -23.43 14.08 -1.93
CA TYR A 8 -24.79 14.62 -2.12
C TYR A 8 -25.50 14.87 -0.79
N LYS A 9 -25.48 13.88 0.13
CA LYS A 9 -26.06 14.03 1.49
C LYS A 9 -25.37 15.09 2.33
N SER A 10 -24.07 15.32 2.10
CA SER A 10 -23.29 16.38 2.76
C SER A 10 -23.53 17.77 2.17
N LYS A 11 -24.49 17.92 1.23
CA LYS A 11 -24.82 19.20 0.58
C LYS A 11 -23.63 19.88 -0.08
N VAL A 12 -22.68 19.12 -0.60
CA VAL A 12 -21.54 19.61 -1.35
C VAL A 12 -22.03 20.20 -2.67
N LYS A 13 -21.35 21.23 -3.21
CA LYS A 13 -21.72 21.87 -4.49
C LYS A 13 -21.84 20.82 -5.60
N ARG A 14 -22.89 20.91 -6.41
CA ARG A 14 -23.15 19.98 -7.52
C ARG A 14 -21.97 19.84 -8.47
N SER A 15 -21.23 20.92 -8.73
CA SER A 15 -20.01 20.89 -9.55
C SER A 15 -18.95 19.92 -9.01
N VAL A 16 -18.75 19.84 -7.69
CA VAL A 16 -17.81 18.91 -7.07
C VAL A 16 -18.28 17.46 -7.21
N ILE A 17 -19.60 17.22 -7.08
CA ILE A 17 -20.18 15.89 -7.28
C ILE A 17 -20.01 15.43 -8.73
N VAL A 18 -20.31 16.31 -9.68
CA VAL A 18 -20.14 16.03 -11.12
C VAL A 18 -18.67 15.79 -11.45
N PHE A 19 -17.77 16.64 -10.95
CA PHE A 19 -16.33 16.46 -11.12
C PHE A 19 -15.86 15.11 -10.58
N SER A 20 -16.29 14.73 -9.36
CA SER A 20 -15.95 13.42 -8.78
C SER A 20 -16.46 12.26 -9.63
N LEU A 21 -17.68 12.36 -10.18
CA LEU A 21 -18.22 11.33 -11.08
C LEU A 21 -17.38 11.22 -12.35
N LEU A 22 -17.10 12.34 -12.98
CA LEU A 22 -16.30 12.40 -14.21
C LEU A 22 -14.89 11.86 -13.97
N PHE A 23 -14.28 12.20 -12.83
CA PHE A 23 -12.96 11.68 -12.43
C PHE A 23 -12.91 10.15 -12.34
N TYR A 24 -13.97 9.50 -11.85
CA TYR A 24 -14.01 8.04 -11.77
C TYR A 24 -14.48 7.34 -13.05
N VAL A 25 -15.20 8.05 -13.94
CA VAL A 25 -15.80 7.45 -15.14
C VAL A 25 -14.92 7.65 -16.37
N ILE A 26 -14.35 8.84 -16.54
CA ILE A 26 -13.62 9.19 -17.76
C ILE A 26 -12.25 8.49 -17.85
N PRO A 27 -11.37 8.50 -16.82
CA PRO A 27 -10.06 7.91 -16.96
C PRO A 27 -10.13 6.38 -17.12
N ALA A 28 -9.69 5.89 -18.26
CA ALA A 28 -9.71 4.46 -18.60
C ALA A 28 -8.93 3.57 -17.61
N TYR A 29 -7.93 4.12 -16.94
CA TYR A 29 -7.16 3.37 -15.94
C TYR A 29 -8.01 2.91 -14.76
N HIS A 30 -9.06 3.66 -14.35
CA HIS A 30 -9.96 3.19 -13.28
C HIS A 30 -10.70 1.92 -13.70
N ALA A 31 -11.14 1.84 -14.95
CA ALA A 31 -11.79 0.65 -15.49
C ALA A 31 -10.78 -0.52 -15.59
N ALA A 32 -9.57 -0.26 -16.09
CA ALA A 32 -8.51 -1.25 -16.18
C ALA A 32 -8.13 -1.80 -14.79
N TYR A 33 -7.87 -0.92 -13.82
CA TYR A 33 -7.55 -1.35 -12.46
C TYR A 33 -8.71 -2.07 -11.77
N SER A 34 -9.97 -1.73 -12.05
CA SER A 34 -11.12 -2.42 -11.46
C SER A 34 -11.21 -3.88 -11.90
N ALA A 35 -10.66 -4.23 -13.06
CA ALA A 35 -10.58 -5.59 -13.58
C ALA A 35 -9.33 -6.35 -13.09
N THR A 36 -8.38 -5.69 -12.43
CA THR A 36 -7.19 -6.34 -11.89
C THR A 36 -7.47 -7.04 -10.57
N MET A 37 -6.80 -8.17 -10.34
CA MET A 37 -6.87 -8.88 -9.05
C MET A 37 -5.93 -8.29 -7.99
N TRP A 38 -5.38 -7.11 -8.19
CA TRP A 38 -4.49 -6.47 -7.23
C TRP A 38 -5.24 -6.04 -5.97
N LYS A 39 -4.77 -6.55 -4.85
CA LYS A 39 -5.32 -6.25 -3.51
C LYS A 39 -5.37 -4.75 -3.20
N ASP A 40 -4.49 -3.94 -3.83
CA ASP A 40 -4.36 -2.51 -3.59
C ASP A 40 -5.53 -1.72 -4.14
N VAL A 41 -6.11 -2.17 -5.25
CA VAL A 41 -7.33 -1.57 -5.82
C VAL A 41 -8.52 -1.75 -4.86
N TRP A 42 -8.70 -2.97 -4.37
CA TRP A 42 -9.72 -3.28 -3.36
C TRP A 42 -9.50 -2.53 -2.06
N PHE A 43 -8.24 -2.44 -1.62
CA PHE A 43 -7.86 -1.66 -0.44
C PHE A 43 -8.21 -0.18 -0.60
N GLY A 44 -7.92 0.44 -1.75
CA GLY A 44 -8.30 1.81 -2.07
C GLY A 44 -9.82 2.02 -2.00
N GLY A 45 -10.60 1.09 -2.55
CA GLY A 45 -12.06 1.09 -2.46
C GLY A 45 -12.57 0.99 -1.01
N ILE A 46 -11.98 0.11 -0.21
CA ILE A 46 -12.29 -0.03 1.22
C ILE A 46 -12.02 1.27 1.97
N VAL A 47 -10.86 1.89 1.77
CA VAL A 47 -10.51 3.16 2.41
C VAL A 47 -11.49 4.27 2.02
N ALA A 48 -11.90 4.35 0.75
CA ALA A 48 -12.88 5.33 0.30
C ALA A 48 -14.25 5.14 0.98
N VAL A 49 -14.70 3.88 1.14
CA VAL A 49 -15.97 3.58 1.82
C VAL A 49 -15.88 3.91 3.32
N ILE A 50 -14.81 3.50 4.01
CA ILE A 50 -14.63 3.81 5.45
C ILE A 50 -14.58 5.32 5.64
N SER A 51 -13.80 6.06 4.86
CA SER A 51 -13.71 7.51 4.96
C SER A 51 -15.08 8.17 4.77
N SER A 52 -15.84 7.71 3.76
CA SER A 52 -17.19 8.21 3.52
C SER A 52 -18.16 7.89 4.67
N LEU A 53 -18.04 6.70 5.25
CA LEU A 53 -18.88 6.28 6.38
C LEU A 53 -18.55 7.07 7.63
N ILE A 54 -17.26 7.20 7.98
CA ILE A 54 -16.81 8.02 9.11
C ILE A 54 -17.28 9.47 8.95
N TRP A 55 -17.15 10.04 7.74
CA TRP A 55 -17.66 11.36 7.45
C TRP A 55 -19.17 11.48 7.73
N ARG A 56 -19.98 10.53 7.24
CA ARG A 56 -21.43 10.51 7.52
C ARG A 56 -21.72 10.45 9.02
N LEU A 57 -20.95 9.65 9.78
CA LEU A 57 -21.12 9.54 11.22
C LEU A 57 -20.70 10.83 11.96
N LEU A 58 -19.69 11.54 11.47
CA LEU A 58 -19.26 12.83 11.99
C LEU A 58 -20.33 13.92 11.78
N CYS A 59 -21.05 13.87 10.65
CA CYS A 59 -22.11 14.81 10.32
C CYS A 59 -23.43 14.57 11.07
N LYS A 60 -23.57 13.45 11.81
CA LYS A 60 -24.74 13.20 12.65
C LYS A 60 -24.75 14.11 13.89
N GLU A 61 -25.88 14.12 14.58
CA GLU A 61 -26.06 14.84 15.86
C GLU A 61 -25.03 14.43 16.91
N LYS A 62 -24.91 15.23 17.98
CA LYS A 62 -23.94 15.00 19.07
C LYS A 62 -24.04 13.60 19.70
N LYS A 63 -25.27 13.04 19.78
CA LYS A 63 -25.52 11.65 20.20
C LYS A 63 -26.38 10.98 19.13
N PHE A 64 -25.97 9.84 18.63
CA PHE A 64 -26.70 9.08 17.60
C PHE A 64 -26.64 7.58 17.85
N ARG A 65 -27.60 6.88 17.29
CA ARG A 65 -27.57 5.42 17.22
C ARG A 65 -27.07 5.01 15.84
N LEU A 66 -26.19 4.03 15.84
CA LEU A 66 -25.73 3.40 14.61
C LEU A 66 -26.84 2.49 14.08
N SER A 67 -27.23 2.61 12.82
CA SER A 67 -28.16 1.67 12.20
C SER A 67 -27.48 0.33 11.96
N VAL A 68 -28.26 -0.74 11.80
CA VAL A 68 -27.72 -2.09 11.55
C VAL A 68 -26.88 -2.12 10.28
N SER A 69 -27.35 -1.50 9.22
CA SER A 69 -26.60 -1.42 7.95
C SER A 69 -25.28 -0.67 8.09
N GLU A 70 -25.25 0.45 8.82
CA GLU A 70 -24.03 1.18 9.11
C GLU A 70 -23.05 0.35 9.96
N ALA A 71 -23.57 -0.40 10.95
CA ALA A 71 -22.75 -1.28 11.78
C ALA A 71 -22.10 -2.40 10.96
N ILE A 72 -22.89 -3.05 10.09
CA ILE A 72 -22.38 -4.10 9.19
C ILE A 72 -21.32 -3.52 8.22
N LEU A 73 -21.61 -2.41 7.58
CA LEU A 73 -20.66 -1.76 6.68
C LEU A 73 -19.37 -1.37 7.42
N LEU A 74 -19.51 -0.76 8.60
CA LEU A 74 -18.36 -0.37 9.42
C LEU A 74 -17.51 -1.58 9.80
N PHE A 75 -18.15 -2.68 10.23
CA PHE A 75 -17.43 -3.90 10.61
C PHE A 75 -16.71 -4.52 9.41
N VAL A 76 -17.43 -4.77 8.31
CA VAL A 76 -16.90 -5.47 7.12
C VAL A 76 -15.75 -4.68 6.49
N PHE A 77 -15.93 -3.39 6.28
CA PHE A 77 -14.88 -2.57 5.67
C PHE A 77 -13.70 -2.30 6.60
N SER A 78 -13.92 -2.16 7.93
CA SER A 78 -12.85 -2.09 8.92
C SER A 78 -12.02 -3.37 8.97
N LEU A 79 -12.68 -4.52 8.98
CA LEU A 79 -12.02 -5.82 8.92
C LEU A 79 -11.25 -5.98 7.59
N GLY A 80 -11.88 -5.63 6.46
CA GLY A 80 -11.24 -5.64 5.15
C GLY A 80 -9.98 -4.76 5.11
N MET A 81 -10.04 -3.54 5.68
CA MET A 81 -8.87 -2.66 5.78
C MET A 81 -7.72 -3.31 6.55
N CYS A 82 -8.02 -4.00 7.66
CA CYS A 82 -7.01 -4.69 8.46
C CYS A 82 -6.40 -5.93 7.77
N LEU A 83 -7.20 -6.65 6.96
CA LEU A 83 -6.78 -7.91 6.36
C LEU A 83 -6.05 -7.74 5.03
N MET A 84 -6.46 -6.77 4.20
CA MET A 84 -5.93 -6.61 2.83
C MET A 84 -4.46 -6.19 2.80
N ARG A 85 -4.02 -5.33 3.72
CA ARG A 85 -2.63 -4.86 3.80
C ARG A 85 -2.14 -4.75 5.24
N SER A 86 -0.84 -5.00 5.45
CA SER A 86 -0.21 -4.78 6.76
C SER A 86 -0.28 -3.31 7.18
N ASN A 87 -0.02 -2.39 6.25
CA ASN A 87 -0.15 -0.95 6.48
C ASN A 87 -1.59 -0.53 6.81
N GLY A 88 -2.58 -1.25 6.28
CA GLY A 88 -3.99 -1.03 6.59
C GLY A 88 -4.33 -1.32 8.04
N LEU A 89 -3.72 -2.33 8.64
CA LEU A 89 -3.89 -2.62 10.08
C LEU A 89 -3.35 -1.46 10.93
N TYR A 90 -2.14 -0.97 10.63
CA TYR A 90 -1.56 0.16 11.37
C TYR A 90 -2.39 1.45 11.22
N ALA A 91 -2.80 1.75 9.99
CA ALA A 91 -3.67 2.89 9.72
C ALA A 91 -5.02 2.77 10.43
N PHE A 92 -5.60 1.55 10.50
CA PHE A 92 -6.84 1.31 11.22
C PHE A 92 -6.69 1.45 12.74
N VAL A 93 -5.57 1.05 13.31
CA VAL A 93 -5.27 1.29 14.76
C VAL A 93 -5.27 2.78 15.05
N LEU A 94 -4.62 3.61 14.22
CA LEU A 94 -4.63 5.07 14.38
C LEU A 94 -6.05 5.64 14.21
N LEU A 95 -6.79 5.18 13.22
CA LEU A 95 -8.20 5.56 13.02
C LEU A 95 -9.06 5.17 14.22
N PHE A 96 -8.84 3.99 14.80
CA PHE A 96 -9.56 3.53 15.98
C PHE A 96 -9.27 4.39 17.22
N ILE A 97 -8.02 4.79 17.43
CA ILE A 97 -7.66 5.73 18.50
C ILE A 97 -8.37 7.08 18.30
N ALA A 98 -8.38 7.60 17.08
CA ALA A 98 -9.13 8.82 16.76
C ALA A 98 -10.65 8.63 16.98
N ALA A 99 -11.18 7.47 16.61
CA ALA A 99 -12.59 7.13 16.82
C ALA A 99 -12.95 7.03 18.31
N LEU A 100 -12.07 6.53 19.16
CA LEU A 100 -12.24 6.54 20.63
C LEU A 100 -12.44 7.98 21.13
N ILE A 101 -11.58 8.89 20.71
CA ILE A 101 -11.63 10.30 21.13
C ILE A 101 -12.96 10.93 20.70
N VAL A 102 -13.37 10.71 19.46
CA VAL A 102 -14.51 11.40 18.84
C VAL A 102 -15.85 10.73 19.19
N PHE A 103 -15.92 9.39 19.10
CA PHE A 103 -17.20 8.67 19.16
C PHE A 103 -17.51 8.05 20.51
N LEU A 104 -16.58 7.93 21.45
CA LEU A 104 -16.86 7.27 22.75
C LEU A 104 -18.04 7.91 23.49
N ARG A 105 -18.17 9.24 23.41
CA ARG A 105 -19.27 10.00 24.04
C ARG A 105 -20.47 10.19 23.11
N ARG A 106 -20.32 9.96 21.77
CA ARG A 106 -21.36 10.19 20.76
C ARG A 106 -22.13 8.91 20.42
N SER A 107 -21.41 7.78 20.24
CA SER A 107 -21.97 6.47 19.89
C SER A 107 -21.01 5.35 20.33
N LYS A 108 -21.27 4.81 21.53
CA LYS A 108 -20.49 3.66 22.05
C LYS A 108 -20.49 2.46 21.10
N LEU A 109 -21.61 2.26 20.39
CA LEU A 109 -21.75 1.16 19.43
C LEU A 109 -20.78 1.30 18.26
N THR A 110 -20.53 2.52 17.76
CA THR A 110 -19.52 2.78 16.72
C THR A 110 -18.14 2.29 17.17
N VAL A 111 -17.73 2.66 18.37
CA VAL A 111 -16.45 2.23 18.96
C VAL A 111 -16.40 0.72 19.16
N ALA A 112 -17.50 0.12 19.68
CA ALA A 112 -17.57 -1.32 19.90
C ALA A 112 -17.46 -2.12 18.60
N VAL A 113 -18.10 -1.66 17.52
CA VAL A 113 -18.02 -2.30 16.19
C VAL A 113 -16.59 -2.22 15.63
N MET A 114 -15.93 -1.07 15.76
CA MET A 114 -14.53 -0.93 15.31
C MET A 114 -13.57 -1.79 16.16
N ALA A 115 -13.79 -1.85 17.48
CA ALA A 115 -13.03 -2.74 18.37
C ALA A 115 -13.22 -4.22 17.99
N ALA A 116 -14.47 -4.63 17.71
CA ALA A 116 -14.77 -5.98 17.28
C ALA A 116 -14.09 -6.33 15.95
N ALA A 117 -14.07 -5.41 14.98
CA ALA A 117 -13.35 -5.59 13.72
C ALA A 117 -11.85 -5.76 13.93
N LEU A 118 -11.25 -4.95 14.82
CA LEU A 118 -9.84 -5.05 15.17
C LEU A 118 -9.52 -6.39 15.85
N ALA A 119 -10.33 -6.79 16.82
CA ALA A 119 -10.19 -8.08 17.50
C ALA A 119 -10.32 -9.26 16.51
N ALA A 120 -11.31 -9.21 15.61
CA ALA A 120 -11.48 -10.22 14.57
C ALA A 120 -10.26 -10.28 13.63
N ALA A 121 -9.68 -9.13 13.29
CA ALA A 121 -8.46 -9.08 12.46
C ALA A 121 -7.27 -9.78 13.16
N PHE A 122 -7.09 -9.58 14.47
CA PHE A 122 -6.03 -10.28 15.23
C PHE A 122 -6.29 -11.79 15.31
N VAL A 123 -7.54 -12.21 15.53
CA VAL A 123 -7.89 -13.63 15.53
C VAL A 123 -7.64 -14.26 14.17
N ILE A 124 -8.00 -13.58 13.08
CA ILE A 124 -7.79 -14.11 11.73
C ILE A 124 -6.29 -14.15 11.39
N LYS A 125 -5.55 -13.06 11.59
CA LYS A 125 -4.12 -13.00 11.27
C LYS A 125 -3.24 -13.85 12.19
N GLY A 126 -3.67 -14.12 13.40
CA GLY A 126 -2.97 -14.98 14.34
C GLY A 126 -3.41 -16.45 14.22
N PRO A 127 -4.30 -16.92 15.12
CA PRO A 127 -4.62 -18.34 15.20
C PRO A 127 -5.22 -18.94 13.93
N VAL A 128 -6.07 -18.19 13.18
CA VAL A 128 -6.69 -18.74 11.97
C VAL A 128 -5.65 -18.92 10.86
N TYR A 129 -4.80 -17.93 10.61
CA TYR A 129 -3.73 -18.06 9.61
C TYR A 129 -2.70 -19.13 9.99
N SER A 130 -2.36 -19.23 11.28
CA SER A 130 -1.48 -20.29 11.78
C SER A 130 -2.09 -21.67 11.54
N ALA A 131 -3.36 -21.87 11.90
CA ALA A 131 -4.07 -23.14 11.68
C ALA A 131 -4.24 -23.48 10.19
N ALA A 132 -4.39 -22.46 9.33
CA ALA A 132 -4.50 -22.62 7.88
C ALA A 132 -3.14 -22.79 7.17
N GLY A 133 -2.02 -22.78 7.89
CA GLY A 133 -0.68 -22.91 7.33
C GLY A 133 -0.25 -21.73 6.45
N VAL A 134 -0.85 -20.55 6.63
CA VAL A 134 -0.49 -19.34 5.88
C VAL A 134 0.91 -18.89 6.31
N LYS A 135 1.82 -18.84 5.36
CA LYS A 135 3.19 -18.36 5.61
C LYS A 135 3.15 -16.87 5.97
N PRO A 136 3.92 -16.44 6.99
CA PRO A 136 4.04 -15.02 7.31
C PRO A 136 4.65 -14.25 6.14
N VAL A 137 4.32 -12.96 6.07
CA VAL A 137 4.94 -12.05 5.09
C VAL A 137 6.43 -11.99 5.34
N ASP A 138 7.20 -12.08 4.27
CA ASP A 138 8.65 -11.95 4.28
C ASP A 138 9.10 -10.64 4.97
N ASN A 139 10.04 -10.74 5.89
CA ASN A 139 10.54 -9.59 6.63
C ASN A 139 11.21 -8.53 5.73
N VAL A 140 11.86 -8.98 4.65
CA VAL A 140 12.51 -8.10 3.67
C VAL A 140 11.50 -7.15 2.99
N GLU A 141 10.24 -7.61 2.84
CA GLU A 141 9.18 -6.78 2.24
C GLU A 141 8.87 -5.54 3.07
N SER A 142 8.91 -5.66 4.40
CA SER A 142 8.66 -4.53 5.31
C SER A 142 9.82 -3.53 5.39
N LEU A 143 10.99 -3.90 4.87
CA LEU A 143 12.23 -3.12 4.96
C LEU A 143 12.55 -2.33 3.67
N SER A 144 11.60 -2.14 2.77
CA SER A 144 11.80 -1.44 1.50
C SER A 144 12.54 -0.11 1.64
N ILE A 145 12.11 0.77 2.56
CA ILE A 145 12.72 2.09 2.76
C ILE A 145 14.11 1.96 3.40
N PRO A 146 14.29 1.25 4.54
CA PRO A 146 15.61 1.07 5.14
C PRO A 146 16.63 0.45 4.19
N LEU A 147 16.25 -0.60 3.46
CA LEU A 147 17.14 -1.26 2.50
C LEU A 147 17.55 -0.31 1.37
N GLN A 148 16.62 0.48 0.85
CA GLN A 148 16.90 1.44 -0.20
C GLN A 148 17.85 2.55 0.29
N GLN A 149 17.69 3.02 1.52
CA GLN A 149 18.53 4.03 2.12
C GLN A 149 19.96 3.51 2.39
N ILE A 150 20.07 2.32 3.01
CA ILE A 150 21.39 1.68 3.22
C ILE A 150 22.08 1.44 1.87
N SER A 151 21.37 0.87 0.89
CA SER A 151 21.92 0.57 -0.43
C SER A 151 22.37 1.84 -1.17
N TYR A 152 21.65 2.95 -1.01
CA TYR A 152 22.06 4.24 -1.57
C TYR A 152 23.39 4.70 -0.99
N VAL A 153 23.54 4.60 0.34
CA VAL A 153 24.81 4.98 0.99
C VAL A 153 25.94 4.05 0.55
N VAL A 154 25.71 2.72 0.53
CA VAL A 154 26.71 1.73 0.07
C VAL A 154 27.15 1.99 -1.36
N LYS A 155 26.22 2.42 -2.24
CA LYS A 155 26.55 2.70 -3.65
C LYS A 155 27.31 4.01 -3.85
N TYR A 156 26.98 5.04 -3.09
CA TYR A 156 27.43 6.41 -3.33
C TYR A 156 28.33 6.98 -2.22
N SER A 157 28.88 6.12 -1.33
CA SER A 157 29.85 6.49 -0.30
C SER A 157 30.96 5.48 -0.23
N ASP A 158 32.17 5.98 0.04
CA ASP A 158 33.35 5.15 0.27
C ASP A 158 33.80 5.14 1.74
N ASP A 159 33.02 5.75 2.64
CA ASP A 159 33.34 5.98 4.05
C ASP A 159 32.64 5.02 5.02
N LEU A 160 32.22 3.86 4.52
CA LEU A 160 31.73 2.78 5.38
C LEU A 160 32.87 2.23 6.25
N THR A 161 32.57 2.06 7.55
CA THR A 161 33.53 1.41 8.45
C THR A 161 33.70 -0.07 8.12
N PRO A 162 34.77 -0.74 8.53
CA PRO A 162 34.94 -2.18 8.33
C PRO A 162 33.79 -2.98 8.91
N GLU A 163 33.29 -2.61 10.09
CA GLU A 163 32.18 -3.28 10.78
C GLU A 163 30.86 -3.12 10.02
N GLU A 164 30.62 -1.95 9.43
CA GLU A 164 29.43 -1.71 8.61
C GLU A 164 29.44 -2.48 7.30
N LYS A 165 30.62 -2.59 6.67
CA LYS A 165 30.81 -3.43 5.49
C LYS A 165 30.55 -4.90 5.83
N GLU A 166 31.12 -5.39 6.91
CA GLU A 166 30.91 -6.76 7.36
C GLU A 166 29.44 -7.05 7.62
N LEU A 167 28.69 -6.15 8.31
CA LEU A 167 27.27 -6.30 8.53
C LEU A 167 26.46 -6.38 7.23
N VAL A 168 26.78 -5.53 6.24
CA VAL A 168 26.13 -5.58 4.94
C VAL A 168 26.45 -6.90 4.23
N GLU A 169 27.71 -7.34 4.25
CA GLU A 169 28.18 -8.55 3.59
C GLU A 169 27.61 -9.84 4.20
N GLN A 170 27.23 -9.84 5.49
CA GLN A 170 26.50 -10.95 6.11
C GLN A 170 25.13 -11.21 5.45
N VAL A 171 24.55 -10.18 4.84
CA VAL A 171 23.26 -10.29 4.16
C VAL A 171 23.41 -10.38 2.66
N ILE A 172 24.31 -9.58 2.08
CA ILE A 172 24.45 -9.45 0.64
C ILE A 172 25.84 -8.91 0.27
N ASP A 173 26.41 -9.48 -0.75
CA ASP A 173 27.64 -9.02 -1.38
C ASP A 173 27.51 -7.55 -1.83
N ILE A 174 28.45 -6.71 -1.37
CA ILE A 174 28.41 -5.25 -1.62
C ILE A 174 28.50 -4.92 -3.11
N ASP A 175 29.29 -5.65 -3.88
CA ASP A 175 29.45 -5.36 -5.30
C ASP A 175 28.15 -5.69 -6.07
N LYS A 176 27.53 -6.83 -5.75
CA LYS A 176 26.23 -7.20 -6.31
C LYS A 176 25.11 -6.22 -5.91
N LEU A 177 25.16 -5.70 -4.67
CA LEU A 177 24.25 -4.67 -4.21
C LEU A 177 24.41 -3.39 -5.03
N ARG A 178 25.66 -2.94 -5.23
CA ARG A 178 25.98 -1.75 -6.03
C ARG A 178 25.49 -1.85 -7.47
N ASP A 179 25.67 -3.03 -8.08
CA ASP A 179 25.26 -3.29 -9.46
C ASP A 179 23.75 -3.36 -9.62
N SER A 180 23.08 -4.00 -8.65
CA SER A 180 21.63 -4.21 -8.71
C SER A 180 20.80 -3.00 -8.23
N TYR A 181 21.42 -2.03 -7.56
CA TYR A 181 20.72 -0.89 -6.99
C TYR A 181 20.07 0.00 -8.05
N GLN A 182 18.77 0.23 -7.92
CA GLN A 182 17.98 1.16 -8.72
C GLN A 182 17.38 2.26 -7.83
N ASN A 183 17.42 3.50 -8.29
CA ASN A 183 17.02 4.67 -7.49
C ASN A 183 15.51 4.68 -7.15
N SER A 184 14.67 4.25 -8.07
CA SER A 184 13.20 4.40 -7.98
C SER A 184 12.47 3.21 -7.39
N ILE A 185 13.12 2.06 -7.23
CA ILE A 185 12.47 0.81 -6.82
C ILE A 185 13.39 -0.04 -5.95
N SER A 186 12.83 -0.62 -4.88
CA SER A 186 13.57 -1.47 -3.93
C SER A 186 13.55 -2.96 -4.30
N ASP A 187 12.71 -3.37 -5.25
CA ASP A 187 12.52 -4.79 -5.59
C ASP A 187 13.80 -5.49 -6.05
N PRO A 188 14.69 -4.89 -6.84
CA PRO A 188 15.93 -5.54 -7.22
C PRO A 188 16.80 -5.93 -6.02
N ILE A 189 16.89 -5.06 -5.00
CA ILE A 189 17.64 -5.34 -3.77
C ILE A 189 16.93 -6.40 -2.93
N LYS A 190 15.61 -6.30 -2.77
CA LYS A 190 14.83 -7.31 -2.04
C LYS A 190 14.95 -8.68 -2.68
N ASN A 191 14.84 -8.76 -4.01
CA ASN A 191 14.98 -10.02 -4.74
C ASN A 191 16.40 -10.59 -4.64
N LEU A 192 17.41 -9.72 -4.72
CA LEU A 192 18.79 -10.14 -4.55
C LEU A 192 19.03 -10.74 -3.14
N ILE A 193 18.45 -10.15 -2.09
CA ILE A 193 18.53 -10.70 -0.71
C ILE A 193 17.79 -12.04 -0.61
N ARG A 194 16.64 -12.19 -1.26
CA ARG A 194 15.85 -13.43 -1.26
C ARG A 194 16.54 -14.58 -1.97
N GLU A 195 17.11 -14.30 -3.13
CA GLU A 195 17.63 -15.32 -4.03
C GLU A 195 19.09 -15.69 -3.73
N LYS A 196 19.91 -14.72 -3.36
CA LYS A 196 21.37 -14.85 -3.24
C LYS A 196 21.92 -14.36 -1.91
N GLY A 197 21.09 -13.80 -1.06
CA GLY A 197 21.47 -13.25 0.22
C GLY A 197 20.97 -14.06 1.41
N ASN A 198 21.21 -13.54 2.62
CA ASN A 198 20.81 -14.14 3.87
C ASN A 198 19.77 -13.29 4.59
N GLN A 199 18.49 -13.39 4.17
CA GLN A 199 17.40 -12.66 4.81
C GLN A 199 17.15 -13.05 6.26
N ASN A 200 17.53 -14.27 6.66
CA ASN A 200 17.36 -14.74 8.04
C ASN A 200 18.27 -13.96 8.99
N TYR A 201 19.47 -13.61 8.54
CA TYR A 201 20.41 -12.83 9.33
C TYR A 201 19.82 -11.49 9.77
N ILE A 202 19.11 -10.77 8.88
CA ILE A 202 18.41 -9.52 9.25
C ILE A 202 17.36 -9.78 10.33
N THR A 203 16.67 -10.93 10.26
CA THR A 203 15.61 -11.28 11.20
C THR A 203 16.17 -11.62 12.58
N GLU A 204 17.31 -12.29 12.63
CA GLU A 204 17.99 -12.69 13.85
C GLU A 204 18.73 -11.52 14.51
N HIS A 205 19.26 -10.59 13.69
CA HIS A 205 20.07 -9.43 14.13
C HIS A 205 19.38 -8.09 13.93
N LYS A 206 18.06 -8.02 14.18
CA LYS A 206 17.24 -6.81 13.93
C LYS A 206 17.79 -5.55 14.60
N SER A 207 18.31 -5.66 15.81
CA SER A 207 18.86 -4.53 16.57
C SER A 207 20.13 -3.97 15.93
N GLU A 208 20.98 -4.83 15.40
CA GLU A 208 22.23 -4.44 14.73
C GLU A 208 21.93 -3.76 13.40
N TYR A 209 20.98 -4.31 12.63
CA TYR A 209 20.54 -3.69 11.37
C TYR A 209 19.80 -2.36 11.58
N PHE A 210 19.00 -2.25 12.64
CA PHE A 210 18.37 -0.99 13.00
C PHE A 210 19.41 0.06 13.38
N ARG A 211 20.44 -0.33 14.14
CA ARG A 211 21.55 0.53 14.52
C ARG A 211 22.35 0.97 13.29
N LEU A 212 22.72 0.02 12.41
CA LEU A 212 23.38 0.33 11.13
C LEU A 212 22.61 1.37 10.33
N TRP A 213 21.28 1.14 10.17
CA TRP A 213 20.41 2.08 9.46
C TRP A 213 20.40 3.47 10.12
N LEU A 214 20.34 3.54 11.44
CA LEU A 214 20.33 4.80 12.18
C LEU A 214 21.68 5.54 12.06
N ASP A 215 22.79 4.83 12.26
CA ASP A 215 24.15 5.40 12.25
C ASP A 215 24.50 5.96 10.85
N LEU A 216 24.18 5.19 9.80
CA LEU A 216 24.33 5.64 8.41
C LEU A 216 23.42 6.85 8.12
N GLY A 217 22.19 6.86 8.63
CA GLY A 217 21.26 7.97 8.45
C GLY A 217 21.70 9.25 9.13
N LEU A 218 22.27 9.15 10.32
CA LEU A 218 22.81 10.28 11.05
C LEU A 218 24.07 10.88 10.38
N ARG A 219 24.93 10.04 9.77
CA ARG A 219 26.11 10.49 9.02
C ARG A 219 25.77 11.01 7.63
N HIS A 220 24.78 10.43 6.97
CA HIS A 220 24.40 10.75 5.60
C HIS A 220 22.95 11.19 5.43
N PRO A 221 22.43 12.18 6.21
CA PRO A 221 21.02 12.52 6.20
C PRO A 221 20.54 12.98 4.81
N GLY A 222 21.38 13.69 4.06
CA GLY A 222 21.05 14.11 2.70
C GLY A 222 20.91 12.95 1.72
N LYS A 223 21.71 11.88 1.86
CA LYS A 223 21.60 10.67 1.04
C LYS A 223 20.34 9.89 1.37
N TYR A 224 19.96 9.80 2.65
CA TYR A 224 18.72 9.16 3.09
C TYR A 224 17.48 9.86 2.56
N VAL A 225 17.47 11.20 2.64
CA VAL A 225 16.37 12.00 2.06
C VAL A 225 16.30 11.79 0.54
N LYS A 226 17.45 11.81 -0.15
CA LYS A 226 17.50 11.61 -1.60
C LYS A 226 17.04 10.21 -2.01
N ALA A 227 17.46 9.16 -1.28
CA ALA A 227 16.99 7.79 -1.51
C ALA A 227 15.48 7.69 -1.35
N PHE A 228 14.91 8.28 -0.29
CA PHE A 228 13.48 8.31 -0.04
C PHE A 228 12.70 9.07 -1.13
N ILE A 229 13.18 10.27 -1.51
CA ILE A 229 12.60 11.06 -2.59
C ILE A 229 12.60 10.27 -3.89
N ASN A 230 13.71 9.68 -4.27
CA ASN A 230 13.85 8.91 -5.51
C ASN A 230 12.88 7.71 -5.53
N GLN A 231 12.75 6.99 -4.41
CA GLN A 231 11.87 5.84 -4.30
C GLN A 231 10.39 6.22 -4.33
N THR A 232 10.03 7.41 -3.84
CA THR A 232 8.65 7.85 -3.70
C THR A 232 8.19 8.83 -4.78
N CYS A 233 9.08 9.33 -5.63
CA CYS A 233 8.76 10.36 -6.62
C CYS A 233 7.61 9.96 -7.57
N GLY A 234 7.47 8.69 -7.90
CA GLY A 234 6.36 8.19 -8.71
C GLY A 234 4.96 8.41 -8.12
N TYR A 235 4.84 8.72 -6.82
CA TYR A 235 3.55 8.99 -6.19
C TYR A 235 3.11 10.46 -6.24
N TRP A 236 4.04 11.39 -6.44
CA TRP A 236 3.77 12.82 -6.29
C TRP A 236 4.37 13.69 -7.39
N PHE A 237 5.26 13.17 -8.22
CA PHE A 237 5.83 13.88 -9.37
C PHE A 237 5.17 13.37 -10.66
N PRO A 238 4.48 14.22 -11.44
CA PRO A 238 3.64 13.80 -12.56
C PRO A 238 4.39 13.26 -13.78
N ASP A 239 5.68 13.57 -13.91
CA ASP A 239 6.50 13.22 -15.08
C ASP A 239 7.30 11.91 -14.93
N VAL A 240 7.05 11.14 -13.87
CA VAL A 240 7.71 9.85 -13.70
C VAL A 240 6.95 8.78 -14.46
N GLN A 241 7.55 8.28 -15.53
CA GLN A 241 7.04 7.08 -16.20
C GLN A 241 7.21 5.88 -15.25
N TYR A 242 6.11 5.39 -14.74
CA TYR A 242 6.04 4.19 -13.96
C TYR A 242 5.15 3.18 -14.72
N TRP A 243 5.20 1.94 -14.40
CA TRP A 243 4.51 0.80 -15.00
C TRP A 243 3.28 1.12 -15.88
N VAL A 244 3.33 0.67 -17.12
CA VAL A 244 2.16 0.69 -18.02
C VAL A 244 1.33 -0.56 -17.76
N THR A 245 0.04 -0.38 -17.55
CA THR A 245 -0.90 -1.49 -17.37
C THR A 245 -1.01 -2.26 -18.69
N SER A 246 -0.64 -3.54 -18.69
CA SER A 246 -0.86 -4.42 -19.84
C SER A 246 -2.26 -5.03 -19.74
N THR A 247 -2.96 -5.10 -20.88
CA THR A 247 -4.22 -5.85 -21.01
C THR A 247 -3.99 -7.32 -21.38
N SER A 248 -2.72 -7.73 -21.58
CA SER A 248 -2.36 -9.12 -21.81
C SER A 248 -2.31 -9.90 -20.49
N CYS A 249 -2.88 -11.09 -20.49
CA CYS A 249 -2.74 -12.04 -19.41
C CYS A 249 -1.44 -12.84 -19.64
N LEU A 250 -0.53 -12.85 -18.66
CA LEU A 250 0.63 -13.73 -18.68
C LEU A 250 0.16 -15.12 -18.23
N SER A 251 0.17 -16.09 -19.14
CA SER A 251 -0.23 -17.47 -18.85
C SER A 251 0.98 -18.32 -18.47
N ASP A 252 1.50 -18.12 -17.26
CA ASP A 252 2.50 -19.06 -16.74
C ASP A 252 1.80 -20.27 -16.11
N GLY A 253 1.70 -21.35 -16.87
CA GLY A 253 1.34 -22.67 -16.37
C GLY A 253 -0.15 -22.99 -16.19
N PHE A 254 -1.07 -22.12 -16.59
CA PHE A 254 -2.51 -22.34 -16.42
C PHE A 254 -3.30 -22.60 -17.71
N GLU A 255 -2.65 -22.84 -18.85
CA GLU A 255 -3.31 -23.04 -20.17
C GLU A 255 -4.40 -21.98 -20.51
N ILE A 256 -4.29 -20.77 -19.93
CA ILE A 256 -5.18 -19.67 -20.26
C ILE A 256 -4.64 -19.01 -21.52
N ASP A 257 -5.43 -18.98 -22.59
CA ASP A 257 -5.09 -18.25 -23.79
C ASP A 257 -4.84 -16.76 -23.44
N GLY A 258 -3.56 -16.37 -23.37
CA GLY A 258 -3.09 -15.05 -22.96
C GLY A 258 -3.19 -13.99 -24.06
N GLY A 259 -3.81 -14.29 -25.18
CA GLY A 259 -4.02 -13.35 -26.27
C GLY A 259 -4.96 -12.19 -25.87
N PRO A 260 -4.80 -10.98 -26.44
CA PRO A 260 -5.72 -9.90 -26.22
C PRO A 260 -7.11 -10.31 -26.69
N ARG A 261 -8.09 -10.34 -25.78
CA ARG A 261 -9.48 -10.56 -26.16
C ARG A 261 -9.97 -9.31 -26.88
N THR A 262 -10.20 -9.43 -28.18
CA THR A 262 -10.75 -8.37 -29.02
C THR A 262 -12.23 -8.19 -28.70
N GLY A 263 -12.63 -6.97 -28.48
CA GLY A 263 -14.02 -6.53 -28.30
C GLY A 263 -14.11 -5.01 -28.28
N VAL A 264 -15.24 -4.46 -28.62
CA VAL A 264 -15.46 -3.00 -28.76
C VAL A 264 -14.98 -2.22 -27.53
N PHE A 265 -15.16 -2.79 -26.33
CA PHE A 265 -14.69 -2.18 -25.09
C PHE A 265 -13.17 -2.27 -24.93
N THR A 266 -12.57 -3.39 -25.33
CA THR A 266 -11.11 -3.59 -25.27
C THR A 266 -10.42 -2.68 -26.29
N ASP A 267 -10.97 -2.56 -27.49
CA ASP A 267 -10.43 -1.70 -28.55
C ASP A 267 -10.51 -0.22 -28.14
N PHE A 268 -11.63 0.20 -27.55
CA PHE A 268 -11.78 1.54 -26.98
C PHE A 268 -10.77 1.81 -25.85
N LEU A 269 -10.60 0.84 -24.94
CA LEU A 269 -9.66 0.95 -23.82
C LEU A 269 -8.21 1.02 -24.34
N MET A 270 -7.86 0.19 -25.32
CA MET A 270 -6.53 0.20 -25.94
C MET A 270 -6.27 1.46 -26.73
N PHE A 271 -7.24 1.96 -27.48
CA PHE A 271 -7.13 3.26 -28.15
C PHE A 271 -6.87 4.39 -27.15
N TYR A 272 -7.59 4.39 -26.04
CA TYR A 272 -7.44 5.41 -25.00
C TYR A 272 -6.11 5.28 -24.24
N LEU A 273 -5.67 4.07 -23.94
CA LEU A 273 -4.37 3.83 -23.30
C LEU A 273 -3.20 4.19 -24.22
N ASN A 274 -3.27 3.80 -25.49
CA ASN A 274 -2.24 4.12 -26.48
C ASN A 274 -2.15 5.64 -26.73
N SER A 275 -3.27 6.35 -26.78
CA SER A 275 -3.25 7.81 -26.89
C SER A 275 -2.62 8.50 -25.68
N TYR A 276 -2.56 7.83 -24.53
CA TYR A 276 -1.91 8.35 -23.31
C TYR A 276 -0.41 8.02 -23.25
N ILE A 277 0.01 6.92 -23.93
CA ILE A 277 1.40 6.47 -23.97
C ILE A 277 2.19 7.22 -25.07
N GLU A 278 1.52 7.63 -26.15
CA GLU A 278 2.14 8.30 -27.30
C GLU A 278 2.30 9.81 -27.12
N THR A 279 1.81 10.42 -26.06
CA THR A 279 2.13 11.83 -25.75
C THR A 279 3.51 11.91 -25.10
N PRO A 280 4.50 12.55 -25.77
CA PRO A 280 5.87 12.68 -25.29
C PRO A 280 5.94 13.52 -24.01
#